data_4c17e115bb44c3904ebc5044f7ad624a
#
_entry.id   4c17e115bb44c3904ebc5044f7ad624a
#
_cell.length_a   1.000
_cell.length_b   1.000
_cell.length_c   1.000
_cell.angle_alpha   90.00
_cell.angle_beta   90.00
_cell.angle_gamma   90.00
#
_symmetry.space_group_name_H-M   'P 1'
#
loop_
_entity.id
_entity.type
_entity.pdbx_description
1 polymer ?
#
loop_
_entity_poly.entity_id
_entity_poly.type
_entity_poly.pdbx_seq_one_letter_code
_entity_poly.pdbx_strand_id
1 'polypeptide(L)'
;MKNKKIFLILVLAFVLLIGGASVLYSRLGGLAAQDQFQIQTKPTEEPAVGTESQTRPEETAAPAGTTAPAEETTAAAEETTAATEPQALPAPDFTVYDADGNEVRLSDFVGKPVVLNFWASWCGPCQGEMPDFQQMYQQYGDEIQFMMVNLTDGSRETVSSASAFVKNKGYTFPVFYDTDLDAATVYGVYSIPITILIDAKGSYVAHAAGAVTADALQMGIDMIKGN
;
A
#
# COMPACT_ATOMS: atom_id res chain seq x y z
N MET A 1 -48.16 23.47 -32.25
CA MET A 1 -47.86 23.63 -30.81
C MET A 1 -47.64 22.29 -30.06
N LYS A 2 -48.26 21.17 -30.47
CA LYS A 2 -48.06 19.82 -29.83
C LYS A 2 -46.64 19.28 -29.92
N ASN A 3 -45.96 19.45 -31.05
CA ASN A 3 -44.62 18.89 -31.27
C ASN A 3 -43.53 19.56 -30.41
N LYS A 4 -43.66 20.86 -30.06
CA LYS A 4 -42.73 21.55 -29.19
C LYS A 4 -42.78 21.04 -27.74
N LYS A 5 -43.99 20.69 -27.25
CA LYS A 5 -44.18 20.13 -25.91
C LYS A 5 -43.58 18.71 -25.80
N ILE A 6 -43.77 17.88 -26.85
CA ILE A 6 -43.19 16.53 -26.91
C ILE A 6 -41.65 16.60 -26.95
N PHE A 7 -41.10 17.50 -27.75
CA PHE A 7 -39.65 17.73 -27.82
C PHE A 7 -39.07 18.15 -26.47
N LEU A 8 -39.72 19.10 -25.77
CA LEU A 8 -39.29 19.54 -24.43
C LEU A 8 -39.34 18.40 -23.40
N ILE A 9 -40.35 17.53 -23.43
CA ILE A 9 -40.46 16.37 -22.53
C ILE A 9 -39.34 15.37 -22.81
N LEU A 10 -39.03 15.09 -24.09
CA LEU A 10 -37.92 14.18 -24.45
C LEU A 10 -36.55 14.73 -24.04
N VAL A 11 -36.31 16.04 -24.19
CA VAL A 11 -35.05 16.66 -23.72
C VAL A 11 -34.95 16.58 -22.21
N LEU A 12 -36.03 16.85 -21.46
CA LEU A 12 -36.03 16.76 -20.01
C LEU A 12 -35.77 15.31 -19.52
N ALA A 13 -36.41 14.32 -20.15
CA ALA A 13 -36.21 12.90 -19.86
C ALA A 13 -34.76 12.47 -20.15
N PHE A 14 -34.17 12.98 -21.24
CA PHE A 14 -32.78 12.70 -21.60
C PHE A 14 -31.79 13.30 -20.59
N VAL A 15 -32.02 14.54 -20.14
CA VAL A 15 -31.18 15.18 -19.08
C VAL A 15 -31.28 14.45 -17.75
N LEU A 16 -32.50 13.99 -17.37
CA LEU A 16 -32.68 13.19 -16.16
C LEU A 16 -32.01 11.82 -16.24
N LEU A 17 -32.04 11.18 -17.43
CA LEU A 17 -31.32 9.89 -17.64
C LEU A 17 -29.83 10.05 -17.57
N ILE A 18 -29.23 11.09 -18.16
CA ILE A 18 -27.79 11.36 -18.09
C ILE A 18 -27.39 11.73 -16.66
N GLY A 19 -28.16 12.61 -15.98
CA GLY A 19 -27.89 12.98 -14.58
C GLY A 19 -27.99 11.80 -13.63
N GLY A 20 -29.01 10.93 -13.80
CA GLY A 20 -29.17 9.73 -13.00
C GLY A 20 -28.07 8.69 -13.24
N ALA A 21 -27.65 8.50 -14.48
CA ALA A 21 -26.55 7.60 -14.84
C ALA A 21 -25.22 8.09 -14.27
N SER A 22 -24.96 9.41 -14.27
CA SER A 22 -23.73 9.98 -13.71
C SER A 22 -23.65 9.77 -12.19
N VAL A 23 -24.75 9.97 -11.47
CA VAL A 23 -24.79 9.74 -10.01
C VAL A 23 -24.65 8.25 -9.68
N LEU A 24 -25.25 7.37 -10.47
CA LEU A 24 -25.13 5.91 -10.28
C LEU A 24 -23.70 5.44 -10.56
N TYR A 25 -23.08 5.97 -11.62
CA TYR A 25 -21.70 5.63 -11.99
C TYR A 25 -20.69 6.08 -10.92
N SER A 26 -20.85 7.28 -10.35
CA SER A 26 -19.97 7.75 -9.27
C SER A 26 -20.15 6.93 -7.98
N ARG A 27 -21.36 6.46 -7.68
CA ARG A 27 -21.58 5.59 -6.51
C ARG A 27 -21.02 4.18 -6.71
N LEU A 28 -21.13 3.61 -7.89
CA LEU A 28 -20.57 2.29 -8.21
C LEU A 28 -19.04 2.33 -8.30
N GLY A 29 -18.45 3.41 -8.81
CA GLY A 29 -17.01 3.62 -8.84
C GLY A 29 -16.40 3.65 -7.44
N GLY A 30 -17.05 4.34 -6.49
CA GLY A 30 -16.58 4.39 -5.10
C GLY A 30 -16.58 3.04 -4.38
N LEU A 31 -17.53 2.15 -4.69
CA LEU A 31 -17.55 0.79 -4.12
C LEU A 31 -16.42 -0.08 -4.68
N ALA A 32 -16.13 0.01 -5.98
CA ALA A 32 -15.04 -0.73 -6.60
C ALA A 32 -13.66 -0.23 -6.16
N ALA A 33 -13.55 1.04 -5.79
CA ALA A 33 -12.30 1.63 -5.32
C ALA A 33 -11.92 1.15 -3.90
N GLN A 34 -12.92 0.89 -3.03
CA GLN A 34 -12.70 0.41 -1.66
C GLN A 34 -12.03 -0.98 -1.61
N ASP A 35 -12.29 -1.82 -2.62
CA ASP A 35 -11.74 -3.19 -2.67
C ASP A 35 -10.28 -3.23 -3.18
N GLN A 36 -9.73 -2.12 -3.66
CA GLN A 36 -8.38 -2.10 -4.22
C GLN A 36 -7.28 -2.06 -3.14
N PHE A 37 -7.55 -1.42 -1.99
CA PHE A 37 -6.58 -1.38 -0.90
C PHE A 37 -6.87 -2.40 0.19
N GLN A 38 -5.88 -3.23 0.51
CA GLN A 38 -5.91 -4.17 1.63
C GLN A 38 -5.28 -3.52 2.85
N ILE A 39 -6.06 -3.40 3.93
CA ILE A 39 -5.60 -2.83 5.20
C ILE A 39 -4.78 -3.88 5.94
N GLN A 40 -3.57 -3.53 6.37
CA GLN A 40 -2.74 -4.36 7.23
C GLN A 40 -3.26 -4.30 8.66
N THR A 41 -3.94 -5.36 9.08
CA THR A 41 -4.23 -5.59 10.50
C THR A 41 -3.28 -6.67 11.02
N LYS A 42 -2.69 -6.47 12.21
CA LYS A 42 -1.91 -7.51 12.89
C LYS A 42 -2.79 -8.76 12.99
N PRO A 43 -2.29 -9.96 12.63
CA PRO A 43 -3.03 -11.19 12.85
C PRO A 43 -3.37 -11.30 14.32
N THR A 44 -4.66 -11.32 14.68
CA THR A 44 -5.11 -11.75 15.99
C THR A 44 -4.73 -13.22 16.07
N GLU A 45 -3.86 -13.59 17.00
CA GLU A 45 -3.57 -14.98 17.31
C GLU A 45 -4.90 -15.62 17.74
N GLU A 46 -5.48 -16.38 16.84
CA GLU A 46 -6.59 -17.28 17.12
C GLU A 46 -6.03 -18.41 18.00
N PRO A 47 -6.60 -18.69 19.19
CA PRO A 47 -6.09 -19.76 20.04
C PRO A 47 -6.22 -21.07 19.25
N ALA A 48 -5.10 -21.72 19.03
CA ALA A 48 -5.00 -23.02 18.37
C ALA A 48 -5.86 -24.02 19.14
N VAL A 49 -7.01 -24.37 18.58
CA VAL A 49 -7.78 -25.54 18.98
C VAL A 49 -7.00 -26.76 18.50
N GLY A 50 -6.52 -27.53 19.47
CA GLY A 50 -5.77 -28.72 19.24
C GLY A 50 -6.59 -29.78 18.48
N THR A 51 -5.95 -30.43 17.55
CA THR A 51 -6.41 -31.72 17.05
C THR A 51 -5.25 -32.69 17.09
N GLU A 52 -5.41 -33.58 18.01
CA GLU A 52 -4.97 -34.96 18.21
C GLU A 52 -4.04 -35.57 17.16
N SER A 53 -2.91 -36.01 17.71
CA SER A 53 -2.40 -37.40 17.72
C SER A 53 -2.37 -38.18 16.40
N GLN A 54 -1.19 -38.49 15.93
CA GLN A 54 -0.87 -39.87 15.55
C GLN A 54 0.58 -40.22 15.93
N THR A 55 0.61 -41.17 16.84
CA THR A 55 1.70 -41.95 17.37
C THR A 55 2.49 -42.71 16.31
N ARG A 56 3.80 -42.75 16.46
CA ARG A 56 4.59 -44.00 16.28
C ARG A 56 5.84 -43.99 17.14
N PRO A 57 6.17 -45.14 17.75
CA PRO A 57 7.02 -45.24 18.93
C PRO A 57 8.47 -45.67 18.66
N GLU A 58 9.27 -45.53 19.77
CA GLU A 58 10.42 -46.29 20.21
C GLU A 58 11.76 -46.05 19.48
N GLU A 59 12.90 -45.84 20.17
CA GLU A 59 13.47 -46.63 21.25
C GLU A 59 14.70 -45.90 21.88
N THR A 60 14.77 -45.93 23.24
CA THR A 60 15.91 -46.23 24.14
C THR A 60 17.08 -45.24 24.24
N ALA A 61 17.42 -44.63 25.30
CA ALA A 61 17.92 -45.00 26.62
C ALA A 61 18.32 -43.76 27.43
N ALA A 62 17.97 -43.77 28.73
CA ALA A 62 18.47 -42.90 29.79
C ALA A 62 19.84 -43.46 30.33
N PRO A 63 20.55 -42.88 31.36
CA PRO A 63 19.95 -42.23 32.54
C PRO A 63 20.71 -41.05 33.21
N ALA A 64 19.99 -40.40 34.10
CA ALA A 64 20.31 -39.97 35.46
C ALA A 64 21.18 -38.74 35.77
N GLY A 65 20.58 -37.92 36.65
CA GLY A 65 21.29 -37.20 37.71
C GLY A 65 20.79 -35.79 37.96
N THR A 66 19.86 -35.58 38.83
CA THR A 66 19.78 -35.20 40.23
C THR A 66 19.67 -33.69 40.53
N THR A 67 18.57 -33.40 41.25
CA THR A 67 18.27 -32.45 42.33
C THR A 67 17.96 -30.98 42.02
N ALA A 68 16.75 -30.62 42.44
CA ALA A 68 16.18 -29.30 42.80
C ALA A 68 16.79 -28.78 44.13
N PRO A 69 16.42 -27.61 44.69
CA PRO A 69 15.05 -27.02 44.73
C PRO A 69 14.97 -25.47 44.61
N ALA A 70 13.75 -25.04 44.31
CA ALA A 70 12.95 -23.91 44.77
C ALA A 70 13.57 -22.62 45.35
N GLU A 71 13.12 -21.48 44.84
CA GLU A 71 12.54 -20.41 45.68
C GLU A 71 11.54 -19.57 44.87
N GLU A 72 10.33 -19.49 45.40
CA GLU A 72 9.24 -18.61 45.02
C GLU A 72 9.60 -17.15 45.33
N THR A 73 9.34 -16.25 44.41
CA THR A 73 9.08 -14.84 44.75
C THR A 73 7.96 -14.34 43.90
N THR A 74 6.80 -14.25 44.51
CA THR A 74 5.59 -13.61 44.04
C THR A 74 5.80 -12.10 43.98
N ALA A 75 5.72 -11.51 42.80
CA ALA A 75 5.51 -10.09 42.63
C ALA A 75 4.29 -9.89 41.73
N ALA A 76 3.20 -9.47 42.35
CA ALA A 76 1.99 -9.04 41.65
C ALA A 76 2.31 -7.80 40.82
N ALA A 77 2.20 -7.92 39.52
CA ALA A 77 2.15 -6.79 38.62
C ALA A 77 0.67 -6.51 38.31
N GLU A 78 0.22 -5.32 38.70
CA GLU A 78 -1.06 -4.77 38.37
C GLU A 78 -1.23 -4.71 36.85
N GLU A 79 -2.16 -5.52 36.31
CA GLU A 79 -2.62 -5.40 34.95
C GLU A 79 -3.42 -4.10 34.80
N THR A 80 -2.74 -3.08 34.33
CA THR A 80 -3.42 -1.94 33.73
C THR A 80 -3.88 -2.37 32.35
N THR A 81 -5.14 -2.74 32.21
CA THR A 81 -5.82 -2.93 30.93
C THR A 81 -5.95 -1.58 30.24
N ALA A 82 -4.88 -1.11 29.61
CA ALA A 82 -4.97 -0.14 28.55
C ALA A 82 -5.56 -0.85 27.33
N ALA A 83 -6.70 -0.40 26.85
CA ALA A 83 -7.25 -0.83 25.58
C ALA A 83 -6.16 -0.62 24.52
N THR A 84 -5.59 -1.73 24.05
CA THR A 84 -4.57 -1.71 23.00
C THR A 84 -5.30 -1.31 21.72
N GLU A 85 -5.14 -0.05 21.29
CA GLU A 85 -5.45 0.33 19.93
C GLU A 85 -4.71 -0.63 18.97
N PRO A 86 -5.30 -0.98 17.81
CA PRO A 86 -4.64 -1.86 16.85
C PRO A 86 -3.28 -1.26 16.52
N GLN A 87 -2.20 -1.89 16.98
CA GLN A 87 -0.85 -1.39 16.72
C GLN A 87 -0.60 -1.50 15.22
N ALA A 88 -0.56 -0.34 14.56
CA ALA A 88 -0.12 -0.25 13.18
C ALA A 88 1.31 -0.78 13.07
N LEU A 89 1.57 -1.65 12.09
CA LEU A 89 2.90 -2.21 11.87
C LEU A 89 3.81 -1.12 11.28
N PRO A 90 5.05 -0.97 11.77
CA PRO A 90 5.99 -0.06 11.14
C PRO A 90 6.27 -0.52 9.70
N ALA A 91 6.32 0.44 8.77
CA ALA A 91 6.76 0.17 7.41
C ALA A 91 8.25 -0.20 7.42
N PRO A 92 8.65 -1.35 6.82
CA PRO A 92 10.05 -1.73 6.74
C PRO A 92 10.86 -0.67 6.01
N ASP A 93 12.01 -0.30 6.57
CA ASP A 93 12.92 0.67 5.97
C ASP A 93 13.73 0.04 4.82
N PHE A 94 14.09 0.84 3.82
CA PHE A 94 14.89 0.44 2.66
C PHE A 94 15.68 1.62 2.13
N THR A 95 16.64 1.35 1.25
CA THR A 95 17.45 2.34 0.56
C THR A 95 17.21 2.28 -0.94
N VAL A 96 17.06 3.44 -1.55
CA VAL A 96 16.98 3.66 -3.02
C VAL A 96 17.86 4.86 -3.39
N TYR A 97 17.95 5.17 -4.68
CA TYR A 97 18.77 6.28 -5.16
C TYR A 97 17.92 7.33 -5.87
N ASP A 98 18.22 8.60 -5.68
CA ASP A 98 17.61 9.69 -6.43
C ASP A 98 18.22 9.80 -7.86
N ALA A 99 17.79 10.80 -8.63
CA ALA A 99 18.27 11.02 -9.99
C ALA A 99 19.75 11.45 -10.07
N ASP A 100 20.30 11.96 -8.98
CA ASP A 100 21.71 12.39 -8.86
C ASP A 100 22.58 11.26 -8.29
N GLY A 101 21.98 10.12 -7.92
CA GLY A 101 22.67 8.95 -7.36
C GLY A 101 22.93 9.05 -5.85
N ASN A 102 22.25 9.94 -5.14
CA ASN A 102 22.32 9.99 -3.69
C ASN A 102 21.41 8.93 -3.07
N GLU A 103 21.87 8.32 -1.99
CA GLU A 103 21.07 7.41 -1.18
C GLU A 103 19.89 8.14 -0.53
N VAL A 104 18.71 7.53 -0.58
CA VAL A 104 17.48 7.99 0.05
C VAL A 104 16.82 6.82 0.75
N ARG A 105 16.45 7.01 2.00
CA ARG A 105 15.79 5.98 2.81
C ARG A 105 14.32 6.32 3.02
N LEU A 106 13.48 5.32 3.18
CA LEU A 106 12.09 5.53 3.58
C LEU A 106 12.01 6.29 4.91
N SER A 107 12.87 5.96 5.87
CA SER A 107 12.96 6.60 7.18
C SER A 107 13.24 8.11 7.14
N ASP A 108 13.80 8.63 6.04
CA ASP A 108 14.05 10.08 5.87
C ASP A 108 12.74 10.88 5.79
N PHE A 109 11.63 10.21 5.50
CA PHE A 109 10.31 10.82 5.34
C PHE A 109 9.38 10.67 6.56
N VAL A 110 9.86 10.10 7.66
CA VAL A 110 9.07 10.03 8.91
C VAL A 110 8.64 11.43 9.33
N GLY A 111 7.36 11.61 9.60
CA GLY A 111 6.72 12.92 9.85
C GLY A 111 5.88 13.40 8.67
N LYS A 112 6.00 12.76 7.51
CA LYS A 112 5.20 13.03 6.31
C LYS A 112 4.57 11.72 5.81
N PRO A 113 3.27 11.70 5.46
CA PRO A 113 2.67 10.51 4.85
C PRO A 113 3.36 10.17 3.53
N VAL A 114 3.45 8.88 3.20
CA VAL A 114 4.11 8.40 1.98
C VAL A 114 3.15 7.57 1.12
N VAL A 115 3.10 7.89 -0.17
CA VAL A 115 2.55 7.04 -1.23
C VAL A 115 3.74 6.42 -1.97
N LEU A 116 4.00 5.14 -1.71
CA LEU A 116 5.07 4.37 -2.30
C LEU A 116 4.50 3.52 -3.44
N ASN A 117 5.05 3.66 -4.67
CA ASN A 117 4.63 2.88 -5.83
C ASN A 117 5.82 2.22 -6.50
N PHE A 118 5.76 0.90 -6.71
CA PHE A 118 6.76 0.13 -7.45
C PHE A 118 6.36 -0.03 -8.91
N TRP A 119 7.24 0.37 -9.82
CA TRP A 119 6.94 0.42 -11.24
C TRP A 119 8.16 0.17 -12.14
N ALA A 120 7.92 -0.03 -13.44
CA ALA A 120 8.94 -0.03 -14.48
C ALA A 120 8.40 0.59 -15.78
N SER A 121 9.28 1.13 -16.61
CA SER A 121 8.91 1.81 -17.86
C SER A 121 8.27 0.88 -18.90
N TRP A 122 8.56 -0.40 -18.87
CA TRP A 122 8.01 -1.44 -19.74
C TRP A 122 6.69 -2.05 -19.24
N CYS A 123 6.27 -1.72 -18.02
CA CYS A 123 5.06 -2.27 -17.39
C CYS A 123 3.81 -1.53 -17.90
N GLY A 124 3.00 -2.17 -18.72
CA GLY A 124 1.78 -1.57 -19.29
C GLY A 124 0.78 -1.08 -18.25
N PRO A 125 0.38 -1.91 -17.23
CA PRO A 125 -0.50 -1.45 -16.15
C PRO A 125 0.07 -0.27 -15.37
N CYS A 126 1.40 -0.27 -15.08
CA CYS A 126 2.06 0.86 -14.41
C CYS A 126 1.94 2.15 -15.22
N GLN A 127 2.16 2.08 -16.54
CA GLN A 127 2.00 3.24 -17.42
C GLN A 127 0.57 3.79 -17.42
N GLY A 128 -0.41 2.90 -17.24
CA GLY A 128 -1.83 3.24 -17.22
C GLY A 128 -2.25 4.08 -16.02
N GLU A 129 -1.66 3.83 -14.83
CA GLU A 129 -2.00 4.55 -13.59
C GLU A 129 -1.19 5.85 -13.38
N MET A 130 -0.04 6.01 -14.06
CA MET A 130 0.84 7.17 -13.84
C MET A 130 0.22 8.54 -14.07
N PRO A 131 -0.72 8.75 -15.02
CA PRO A 131 -1.43 10.02 -15.11
C PRO A 131 -2.18 10.39 -13.83
N ASP A 132 -2.75 9.41 -13.15
CA ASP A 132 -3.47 9.61 -11.88
C ASP A 132 -2.49 9.95 -10.75
N PHE A 133 -1.34 9.26 -10.67
CA PHE A 133 -0.26 9.64 -9.74
C PHE A 133 0.25 11.05 -10.00
N GLN A 134 0.41 11.45 -11.25
CA GLN A 134 0.82 12.82 -11.59
C GLN A 134 -0.20 13.85 -11.12
N GLN A 135 -1.48 13.59 -11.32
CA GLN A 135 -2.56 14.48 -10.85
C GLN A 135 -2.55 14.57 -9.32
N MET A 136 -2.46 13.45 -8.60
CA MET A 136 -2.42 13.42 -7.15
C MET A 136 -1.16 14.10 -6.60
N TYR A 137 -0.01 13.91 -7.25
CA TYR A 137 1.22 14.59 -6.89
C TYR A 137 1.10 16.11 -7.02
N GLN A 138 0.49 16.62 -8.10
CA GLN A 138 0.25 18.04 -8.28
C GLN A 138 -0.66 18.63 -7.21
N GLN A 139 -1.58 17.83 -6.69
CA GLN A 139 -2.55 18.26 -5.67
C GLN A 139 -2.00 18.14 -4.25
N TYR A 140 -1.24 17.09 -3.94
CA TYR A 140 -0.86 16.71 -2.58
C TYR A 140 0.64 16.65 -2.31
N GLY A 141 1.50 16.87 -3.30
CA GLY A 141 2.95 16.67 -3.18
C GLY A 141 3.63 17.54 -2.10
N ASP A 142 3.02 18.67 -1.74
CA ASP A 142 3.49 19.50 -0.63
C ASP A 142 3.24 18.83 0.73
N GLU A 143 2.13 18.10 0.86
CA GLU A 143 1.69 17.46 2.11
C GLU A 143 2.12 15.99 2.21
N ILE A 144 2.22 15.30 1.08
CA ILE A 144 2.49 13.86 0.97
C ILE A 144 3.76 13.62 0.17
N GLN A 145 4.61 12.73 0.64
CA GLN A 145 5.73 12.24 -0.13
C GLN A 145 5.27 11.17 -1.13
N PHE A 146 5.42 11.41 -2.40
CA PHE A 146 5.31 10.39 -3.42
C PHE A 146 6.70 9.77 -3.64
N MET A 147 6.80 8.44 -3.48
CA MET A 147 8.00 7.67 -3.78
C MET A 147 7.69 6.74 -4.96
N MET A 148 7.96 7.23 -6.18
CA MET A 148 7.80 6.42 -7.40
C MET A 148 9.07 5.61 -7.60
N VAL A 149 9.12 4.42 -6.98
CA VAL A 149 10.30 3.54 -6.96
C VAL A 149 10.35 2.69 -8.23
N ASN A 150 11.32 2.96 -9.09
CA ASN A 150 11.56 2.19 -10.30
C ASN A 150 12.39 0.95 -10.01
N LEU A 151 11.94 -0.23 -10.46
CA LEU A 151 12.69 -1.48 -10.36
C LEU A 151 13.81 -1.51 -11.40
N THR A 152 14.94 -0.93 -11.04
CA THR A 152 16.10 -0.71 -11.92
C THR A 152 17.04 -1.90 -11.86
N ASP A 153 16.69 -3.01 -12.55
CA ASP A 153 17.42 -4.28 -12.52
C ASP A 153 18.75 -4.26 -13.31
N GLY A 154 19.07 -3.13 -13.95
CA GLY A 154 20.27 -2.95 -14.76
C GLY A 154 20.26 -3.70 -16.09
N SER A 155 19.23 -4.45 -16.39
CA SER A 155 19.07 -5.30 -17.58
C SER A 155 17.88 -4.88 -18.42
N ARG A 156 16.68 -5.21 -17.99
CA ARG A 156 15.43 -4.84 -18.67
C ARG A 156 15.03 -3.39 -18.39
N GLU A 157 15.38 -2.89 -17.21
CA GLU A 157 15.14 -1.53 -16.77
C GLU A 157 16.44 -0.89 -16.25
N THR A 158 16.73 0.30 -16.71
CA THR A 158 17.91 1.07 -16.33
C THR A 158 17.51 2.46 -15.86
N VAL A 159 18.35 3.15 -15.10
CA VAL A 159 18.13 4.56 -14.72
C VAL A 159 17.87 5.41 -15.97
N SER A 160 18.61 5.16 -17.06
CA SER A 160 18.45 5.90 -18.32
C SER A 160 17.09 5.65 -18.98
N SER A 161 16.62 4.40 -19.05
CA SER A 161 15.32 4.07 -19.66
C SER A 161 14.17 4.65 -18.85
N ALA A 162 14.20 4.52 -17.52
CA ALA A 162 13.21 5.04 -16.62
C ALA A 162 13.13 6.58 -16.65
N SER A 163 14.28 7.25 -16.57
CA SER A 163 14.37 8.72 -16.66
C SER A 163 13.86 9.24 -18.00
N ALA A 164 14.25 8.59 -19.11
CA ALA A 164 13.77 8.96 -20.44
C ALA A 164 12.24 8.81 -20.56
N PHE A 165 11.69 7.74 -20.00
CA PHE A 165 10.24 7.52 -19.99
C PHE A 165 9.52 8.65 -19.24
N VAL A 166 9.91 8.95 -17.99
CA VAL A 166 9.32 10.00 -17.16
C VAL A 166 9.39 11.36 -17.86
N LYS A 167 10.57 11.71 -18.40
CA LYS A 167 10.78 12.95 -19.14
C LYS A 167 9.90 13.06 -20.38
N ASN A 168 9.82 11.99 -21.17
CA ASN A 168 9.02 11.97 -22.41
C ASN A 168 7.52 12.08 -22.14
N LYS A 169 7.04 11.61 -20.99
CA LYS A 169 5.65 11.73 -20.54
C LYS A 169 5.35 13.05 -19.84
N GLY A 170 6.37 13.83 -19.47
CA GLY A 170 6.24 15.11 -18.79
C GLY A 170 5.81 14.95 -17.32
N TYR A 171 6.10 13.81 -16.70
CA TYR A 171 5.82 13.60 -15.27
C TYR A 171 6.82 14.37 -14.41
N THR A 172 6.34 14.89 -13.27
CA THR A 172 7.11 15.74 -12.36
C THR A 172 7.16 15.20 -10.92
N PHE A 173 6.50 14.08 -10.66
CA PHE A 173 6.61 13.40 -9.37
C PHE A 173 8.05 12.89 -9.14
N PRO A 174 8.50 12.78 -7.87
CA PRO A 174 9.83 12.26 -7.54
C PRO A 174 9.96 10.78 -7.94
N VAL A 175 11.06 10.46 -8.62
CA VAL A 175 11.41 9.08 -9.00
C VAL A 175 12.66 8.66 -8.26
N PHE A 176 12.62 7.45 -7.70
CA PHE A 176 13.74 6.80 -7.04
C PHE A 176 14.07 5.50 -7.77
N TYR A 177 15.32 5.12 -7.77
CA TYR A 177 15.84 3.97 -8.50
C TYR A 177 16.30 2.91 -7.52
N ASP A 178 15.66 1.74 -7.56
CA ASP A 178 15.98 0.58 -6.74
C ASP A 178 17.03 -0.28 -7.48
N THR A 179 18.25 0.24 -7.58
CA THR A 179 19.34 -0.39 -8.34
C THR A 179 19.88 -1.64 -7.67
N ASP A 180 19.76 -1.72 -6.35
CA ASP A 180 20.21 -2.84 -5.54
C ASP A 180 19.07 -3.84 -5.25
N LEU A 181 17.86 -3.52 -5.73
CA LEU A 181 16.61 -4.25 -5.46
C LEU A 181 16.33 -4.43 -3.96
N ASP A 182 16.81 -3.48 -3.14
CA ASP A 182 16.63 -3.49 -1.69
C ASP A 182 15.16 -3.25 -1.32
N ALA A 183 14.55 -2.19 -1.86
CA ALA A 183 13.14 -1.90 -1.62
C ALA A 183 12.23 -3.03 -2.11
N ALA A 184 12.48 -3.55 -3.32
CA ALA A 184 11.72 -4.66 -3.88
C ALA A 184 11.82 -5.93 -3.02
N THR A 185 13.00 -6.23 -2.50
CA THR A 185 13.26 -7.39 -1.64
C THR A 185 12.57 -7.25 -0.30
N VAL A 186 12.73 -6.10 0.36
CA VAL A 186 12.15 -5.80 1.68
C VAL A 186 10.63 -5.90 1.66
N TYR A 187 9.99 -5.41 0.59
CA TYR A 187 8.53 -5.44 0.43
C TYR A 187 8.01 -6.68 -0.30
N GLY A 188 8.87 -7.62 -0.70
CA GLY A 188 8.47 -8.84 -1.41
C GLY A 188 7.76 -8.56 -2.73
N VAL A 189 8.28 -7.62 -3.52
CA VAL A 189 7.68 -7.19 -4.80
C VAL A 189 8.01 -8.19 -5.89
N TYR A 190 7.11 -9.11 -6.17
CA TYR A 190 7.24 -10.11 -7.24
C TYR A 190 6.48 -9.75 -8.52
N SER A 191 5.59 -8.77 -8.45
CA SER A 191 4.81 -8.25 -9.59
C SER A 191 4.57 -6.76 -9.42
N ILE A 192 4.42 -6.04 -10.52
CA ILE A 192 4.16 -4.59 -10.55
C ILE A 192 2.95 -4.26 -11.41
N PRO A 193 2.26 -3.16 -11.08
CA PRO A 193 2.56 -2.20 -10.01
C PRO A 193 2.12 -2.70 -8.63
N ILE A 194 2.75 -2.18 -7.58
CA ILE A 194 2.29 -2.28 -6.19
C ILE A 194 2.32 -0.88 -5.60
N THR A 195 1.21 -0.48 -4.98
CA THR A 195 1.11 0.79 -4.24
C THR A 195 0.98 0.51 -2.75
N ILE A 196 1.77 1.18 -1.94
CA ILE A 196 1.79 1.06 -0.48
C ILE A 196 1.55 2.42 0.14
N LEU A 197 0.71 2.46 1.15
CA LEU A 197 0.31 3.64 1.89
C LEU A 197 0.91 3.61 3.28
N ILE A 198 1.65 4.66 3.64
CA ILE A 198 2.37 4.79 4.90
C ILE A 198 1.95 6.11 5.55
N ASP A 199 1.58 6.08 6.82
CA ASP A 199 1.18 7.29 7.54
C ASP A 199 2.39 8.14 7.98
N ALA A 200 2.12 9.33 8.54
CA ALA A 200 3.17 10.24 8.99
C ALA A 200 4.02 9.68 10.15
N LYS A 201 3.53 8.65 10.86
CA LYS A 201 4.27 7.97 11.93
C LYS A 201 5.23 6.91 11.40
N GLY A 202 5.22 6.67 10.08
CA GLY A 202 5.96 5.60 9.43
C GLY A 202 5.28 4.24 9.52
N SER A 203 3.97 4.20 9.77
CA SER A 203 3.21 2.95 9.86
C SER A 203 2.71 2.51 8.50
N TYR A 204 2.83 1.24 8.21
CA TYR A 204 2.23 0.60 7.04
C TYR A 204 0.70 0.52 7.21
N VAL A 205 -0.05 1.27 6.41
CA VAL A 205 -1.52 1.39 6.53
C VAL A 205 -2.22 0.40 5.61
N ALA A 206 -1.91 0.43 4.33
CA ALA A 206 -2.56 -0.41 3.32
C ALA A 206 -1.68 -0.62 2.10
N HIS A 207 -2.04 -1.60 1.26
CA HIS A 207 -1.44 -1.80 -0.05
C HIS A 207 -2.46 -2.19 -1.11
N ALA A 208 -2.12 -1.97 -2.36
CA ALA A 208 -2.83 -2.46 -3.53
C ALA A 208 -1.85 -3.16 -4.48
N ALA A 209 -2.21 -4.37 -4.92
CA ALA A 209 -1.50 -5.11 -5.95
C ALA A 209 -2.22 -4.95 -7.29
N GLY A 210 -1.48 -4.57 -8.34
CA GLY A 210 -2.03 -4.18 -9.63
C GLY A 210 -2.32 -2.68 -9.72
N ALA A 211 -2.71 -2.22 -10.92
CA ALA A 211 -2.95 -0.81 -11.16
C ALA A 211 -4.12 -0.28 -10.34
N VAL A 212 -3.92 0.89 -9.73
CA VAL A 212 -4.94 1.59 -8.95
C VAL A 212 -5.66 2.63 -9.81
N THR A 213 -6.94 2.87 -9.51
CA THR A 213 -7.71 3.94 -10.12
C THR A 213 -7.51 5.26 -9.39
N ALA A 214 -7.82 6.39 -10.04
CA ALA A 214 -7.77 7.71 -9.40
C ALA A 214 -8.60 7.76 -8.11
N ASP A 215 -9.82 7.19 -8.12
CA ASP A 215 -10.70 7.16 -6.95
C ASP A 215 -10.09 6.32 -5.81
N ALA A 216 -9.49 5.18 -6.11
CA ALA A 216 -8.80 4.36 -5.11
C ALA A 216 -7.58 5.08 -4.54
N LEU A 217 -6.77 5.70 -5.40
CA LEU A 217 -5.60 6.47 -4.96
C LEU A 217 -6.00 7.64 -4.07
N GLN A 218 -7.09 8.35 -4.40
CA GLN A 218 -7.65 9.42 -3.55
C GLN A 218 -8.06 8.87 -2.18
N MET A 219 -8.81 7.75 -2.14
CA MET A 219 -9.19 7.14 -0.86
C MET A 219 -7.98 6.72 -0.03
N GLY A 220 -6.97 6.14 -0.68
CA GLY A 220 -5.72 5.77 -0.03
C GLY A 220 -5.01 6.97 0.58
N ILE A 221 -4.95 8.08 -0.14
CA ILE A 221 -4.41 9.35 0.34
C ILE A 221 -5.19 9.84 1.57
N ASP A 222 -6.53 9.77 1.54
CA ASP A 222 -7.36 10.20 2.66
C ASP A 222 -7.13 9.33 3.90
N MET A 223 -6.85 8.04 3.75
CA MET A 223 -6.50 7.14 4.87
C MET A 223 -5.22 7.59 5.59
N ILE A 224 -4.18 7.99 4.88
CA ILE A 224 -2.89 8.34 5.47
C ILE A 224 -2.78 9.79 5.93
N LYS A 225 -3.64 10.68 5.44
CA LYS A 225 -3.74 12.08 5.89
C LYS A 225 -4.50 12.25 7.20
N GLY A 226 -5.40 11.33 7.53
CA GLY A 226 -6.30 11.42 8.68
C GLY A 226 -5.74 10.80 9.97
N ASN A 227 -4.56 10.21 9.94
CA ASN A 227 -3.94 9.48 11.06
C ASN A 227 -2.86 10.29 11.80
#